data_afc517a7d6d5609d0733cfb2e15e2d30
#
_entry.id   afc517a7d6d5609d0733cfb2e15e2d30
#
_cell.length_a   1.000
_cell.length_b   1.000
_cell.length_c   1.000
_cell.angle_alpha   90.00
_cell.angle_beta   90.00
_cell.angle_gamma   90.00
#
_symmetry.space_group_name_H-M   'P 1'
#
loop_
_entity.id
_entity.type
_entity.pdbx_description
1 polymer ?
#
loop_
_entity_poly.entity_id
_entity_poly.type
_entity_poly.pdbx_seq_one_letter_code
_entity_poly.pdbx_strand_id
1 'polypeptide(L)'
;MSQSTSTQANGTPVPNKASEVGWLFVPQYYTFMNKDPSRLHCFYTKKSTMVHGTENEDITPSVGQQAIHERVNTIGFEDTKVYVSNVDSQSSADGGIVIQVLGEMSNKGGKWRKFAQTFFLAQQPNGFYVLNDIFRYLKDDDDEKDEAHEDEPQADEAAPVSVADTPAAREATEASQHAAPAKDEAKPAAPAPAEPCLLYTSPSP
;
A
#
# COMPACT_ATOMS: atom_id res chain seq x y z
N MET A 1 -24.34 -41.30 43.60
CA MET A 1 -24.00 -41.19 42.17
C MET A 1 -24.86 -40.09 41.58
N SER A 2 -24.37 -38.84 41.57
CA SER A 2 -25.09 -37.70 41.04
C SER A 2 -24.45 -37.32 39.71
N GLN A 3 -25.19 -37.48 38.62
CA GLN A 3 -24.76 -37.08 37.30
C GLN A 3 -25.07 -35.59 37.12
N SER A 4 -24.03 -34.78 36.97
CA SER A 4 -24.15 -33.39 36.57
C SER A 4 -24.28 -33.34 35.05
N THR A 5 -25.48 -33.10 34.57
CA THR A 5 -25.74 -32.76 33.16
C THR A 5 -25.33 -31.31 32.92
N SER A 6 -24.24 -31.12 32.23
CA SER A 6 -23.85 -29.81 31.71
C SER A 6 -24.74 -29.47 30.51
N THR A 7 -25.67 -28.57 30.69
CA THR A 7 -26.48 -27.97 29.63
C THR A 7 -25.59 -27.05 28.81
N GLN A 8 -25.30 -27.41 27.57
CA GLN A 8 -24.72 -26.50 26.59
C GLN A 8 -25.77 -25.44 26.26
N ALA A 9 -25.51 -24.21 26.66
CA ALA A 9 -26.27 -23.05 26.23
C ALA A 9 -25.95 -22.82 24.76
N ASN A 10 -26.94 -23.03 23.89
CA ASN A 10 -26.95 -22.55 22.50
C ASN A 10 -27.08 -21.01 22.54
N GLY A 11 -25.98 -20.32 22.84
CA GLY A 11 -25.87 -18.89 22.69
C GLY A 11 -25.49 -18.60 21.23
N THR A 12 -26.36 -17.92 20.50
CA THR A 12 -25.96 -17.19 19.27
C THR A 12 -24.70 -16.41 19.61
N PRO A 13 -23.62 -16.48 18.80
CA PRO A 13 -22.41 -15.71 19.09
C PRO A 13 -22.78 -14.23 19.11
N VAL A 14 -22.67 -13.60 20.27
CA VAL A 14 -22.81 -12.13 20.37
C VAL A 14 -21.69 -11.55 19.51
N PRO A 15 -22.02 -10.70 18.53
CA PRO A 15 -21.00 -10.09 17.68
C PRO A 15 -19.95 -9.44 18.59
N ASN A 16 -18.70 -9.88 18.50
CA ASN A 16 -17.63 -9.26 19.24
C ASN A 16 -17.43 -7.85 18.68
N LYS A 17 -17.34 -6.83 19.54
CA LYS A 17 -17.09 -5.43 19.14
C LYS A 17 -15.99 -5.29 18.07
N ALA A 18 -14.95 -6.11 18.13
CA ALA A 18 -13.90 -6.14 17.14
C ALA A 18 -14.40 -6.55 15.75
N SER A 19 -15.28 -7.55 15.67
CA SER A 19 -15.88 -7.99 14.40
C SER A 19 -16.77 -6.90 13.80
N GLU A 20 -17.58 -6.22 14.62
CA GLU A 20 -18.43 -5.11 14.14
C GLU A 20 -17.59 -3.97 13.58
N VAL A 21 -16.52 -3.57 14.28
CA VAL A 21 -15.61 -2.54 13.82
C VAL A 21 -14.91 -2.95 12.52
N GLY A 22 -14.42 -4.19 12.42
CA GLY A 22 -13.79 -4.69 11.21
C GLY A 22 -14.74 -4.67 10.00
N TRP A 23 -15.97 -5.11 10.17
CA TRP A 23 -17.01 -5.09 9.15
C TRP A 23 -17.38 -3.68 8.66
N LEU A 24 -17.29 -2.68 9.53
CA LEU A 24 -17.54 -1.28 9.16
C LEU A 24 -16.30 -0.63 8.55
N PHE A 25 -15.12 -0.88 9.12
CA PHE A 25 -13.87 -0.25 8.71
C PHE A 25 -13.39 -0.71 7.32
N VAL A 26 -13.33 -2.03 7.08
CA VAL A 26 -12.71 -2.59 5.87
C VAL A 26 -13.39 -2.10 4.58
N PRO A 27 -14.74 -2.16 4.44
CA PRO A 27 -15.40 -1.63 3.25
C PRO A 27 -15.20 -0.13 3.09
N GLN A 28 -15.17 0.63 4.19
CA GLN A 28 -14.97 2.07 4.14
C GLN A 28 -13.55 2.41 3.67
N TYR A 29 -12.53 1.75 4.20
CA TYR A 29 -11.13 1.94 3.82
C TYR A 29 -10.92 1.71 2.32
N TYR A 30 -11.36 0.58 1.77
CA TYR A 30 -11.20 0.29 0.34
C TYR A 30 -12.11 1.15 -0.55
N THR A 31 -13.24 1.63 -0.05
CA THR A 31 -14.07 2.61 -0.77
C THR A 31 -13.31 3.92 -0.95
N PHE A 32 -12.63 4.43 0.09
CA PHE A 32 -11.80 5.62 -0.03
C PHE A 32 -10.59 5.37 -0.94
N MET A 33 -9.94 4.23 -0.83
CA MET A 33 -8.84 3.85 -1.72
C MET A 33 -9.24 3.88 -3.20
N ASN A 34 -10.46 3.46 -3.53
CA ASN A 34 -10.98 3.46 -4.90
C ASN A 34 -11.47 4.84 -5.35
N LYS A 35 -12.30 5.52 -4.52
CA LYS A 35 -13.05 6.72 -4.94
C LYS A 35 -12.31 8.02 -4.66
N ASP A 36 -11.56 8.09 -3.56
CA ASP A 36 -10.88 9.30 -3.12
C ASP A 36 -9.60 8.95 -2.35
N PRO A 37 -8.59 8.40 -3.05
CA PRO A 37 -7.34 7.99 -2.41
C PRO A 37 -6.59 9.17 -1.78
N SER A 38 -6.81 10.39 -2.24
CA SER A 38 -6.20 11.60 -1.67
C SER A 38 -6.57 11.79 -0.20
N ARG A 39 -7.75 11.31 0.22
CA ARG A 39 -8.24 11.38 1.60
C ARG A 39 -7.96 10.14 2.44
N LEU A 40 -7.31 9.13 1.86
CA LEU A 40 -6.98 7.90 2.61
C LEU A 40 -6.14 8.20 3.86
N HIS A 41 -5.29 9.24 3.81
CA HIS A 41 -4.49 9.69 4.94
C HIS A 41 -5.33 10.10 6.17
N CYS A 42 -6.62 10.37 6.02
CA CYS A 42 -7.52 10.72 7.11
C CYS A 42 -7.78 9.57 8.09
N PHE A 43 -7.54 8.33 7.70
CA PHE A 43 -7.59 7.19 8.62
C PHE A 43 -6.39 7.14 9.59
N TYR A 44 -5.33 7.92 9.34
CA TYR A 44 -4.07 7.87 10.07
C TYR A 44 -3.82 9.13 10.90
N THR A 45 -2.88 9.03 11.81
CA THR A 45 -2.42 10.13 12.67
C THR A 45 -0.89 10.29 12.56
N LYS A 46 -0.35 11.28 13.25
CA LYS A 46 1.11 11.49 13.35
C LYS A 46 1.88 10.32 13.97
N LYS A 47 1.17 9.41 14.67
CA LYS A 47 1.77 8.22 15.30
C LYS A 47 1.70 6.98 14.42
N SER A 48 0.97 7.05 13.31
CA SER A 48 0.72 5.90 12.44
C SER A 48 1.95 5.51 11.64
N THR A 49 2.03 4.22 11.33
CA THR A 49 3.08 3.66 10.47
C THR A 49 2.43 2.80 9.40
N MET A 50 2.89 2.97 8.16
CA MET A 50 2.39 2.24 6.98
C MET A 50 3.56 1.59 6.23
N VAL A 51 3.38 0.34 5.83
CA VAL A 51 4.22 -0.39 4.88
C VAL A 51 3.34 -0.85 3.73
N HIS A 52 3.77 -0.60 2.49
CA HIS A 52 3.05 -1.06 1.31
C HIS A 52 4.02 -1.50 0.22
N GLY A 53 3.94 -2.75 -0.21
CA GLY A 53 4.77 -3.30 -1.26
C GLY A 53 4.53 -4.77 -1.53
N THR A 54 5.45 -5.41 -2.26
CA THR A 54 5.40 -6.84 -2.58
C THR A 54 6.17 -7.64 -1.51
N GLU A 55 5.88 -8.92 -1.39
CA GLU A 55 6.70 -9.79 -0.54
C GLU A 55 8.15 -9.83 -1.08
N ASN A 56 9.08 -10.07 -0.18
CA ASN A 56 10.53 -10.04 -0.44
C ASN A 56 11.12 -8.66 -0.83
N GLU A 57 10.28 -7.60 -0.93
CA GLU A 57 10.80 -6.24 -1.09
C GLU A 57 11.24 -5.66 0.25
N ASP A 58 12.41 -5.03 0.28
CA ASP A 58 12.87 -4.23 1.42
C ASP A 58 12.26 -2.83 1.33
N ILE A 59 11.30 -2.53 2.20
CA ILE A 59 10.52 -1.29 2.15
C ILE A 59 10.67 -0.52 3.45
N THR A 60 11.10 0.72 3.31
CA THR A 60 11.13 1.65 4.43
C THR A 60 9.70 2.05 4.84
N PRO A 61 9.30 1.88 6.10
CA PRO A 61 7.99 2.30 6.58
C PRO A 61 7.79 3.82 6.49
N SER A 62 6.59 4.23 6.07
CA SER A 62 6.15 5.62 6.13
C SER A 62 5.58 5.92 7.52
N VAL A 63 6.14 6.90 8.22
CA VAL A 63 5.76 7.24 9.59
C VAL A 63 5.09 8.61 9.64
N GLY A 64 3.90 8.65 10.21
CA GLY A 64 3.09 9.86 10.37
C GLY A 64 2.19 10.14 9.16
N GLN A 65 1.11 10.88 9.42
CA GLN A 65 0.05 11.15 8.45
C GLN A 65 0.56 11.78 7.15
N GLN A 66 1.53 12.69 7.23
CA GLN A 66 2.08 13.39 6.07
C GLN A 66 2.88 12.43 5.16
N ALA A 67 3.80 11.65 5.74
CA ALA A 67 4.59 10.68 4.97
C ALA A 67 3.72 9.58 4.36
N ILE A 68 2.64 9.18 5.07
CA ILE A 68 1.66 8.23 4.55
C ILE A 68 0.89 8.84 3.38
N HIS A 69 0.49 10.10 3.46
CA HIS A 69 -0.17 10.80 2.35
C HIS A 69 0.73 10.85 1.10
N GLU A 70 2.00 11.19 1.28
CA GLU A 70 3.00 11.20 0.20
C GLU A 70 3.18 9.78 -0.39
N ARG A 71 3.21 8.75 0.46
CA ARG A 71 3.31 7.36 -0.01
C ARG A 71 2.09 6.93 -0.81
N VAL A 72 0.88 7.24 -0.36
CA VAL A 72 -0.37 6.98 -1.08
C VAL A 72 -0.35 7.64 -2.46
N ASN A 73 0.08 8.88 -2.55
CA ASN A 73 0.21 9.59 -3.82
C ASN A 73 1.27 8.95 -4.74
N THR A 74 2.38 8.47 -4.18
CA THR A 74 3.44 7.77 -4.94
C THR A 74 2.95 6.43 -5.48
N ILE A 75 2.17 5.65 -4.71
CA ILE A 75 1.55 4.41 -5.17
C ILE A 75 0.59 4.71 -6.33
N GLY A 76 -0.15 5.81 -6.24
CA GLY A 76 -1.07 6.27 -7.26
C GLY A 76 -2.20 5.27 -7.45
N PHE A 77 -3.08 5.15 -6.47
CA PHE A 77 -4.30 4.38 -6.59
C PHE A 77 -5.21 5.03 -7.64
N GLU A 78 -5.55 4.27 -8.70
CA GLU A 78 -6.38 4.72 -9.80
C GLU A 78 -7.21 3.53 -10.31
N ASP A 79 -8.52 3.68 -10.41
CA ASP A 79 -9.46 2.58 -10.75
C ASP A 79 -9.16 1.29 -9.97
N THR A 80 -8.80 1.45 -8.70
CA THR A 80 -8.40 0.34 -7.84
C THR A 80 -9.60 -0.53 -7.51
N LYS A 81 -9.53 -1.80 -7.85
CA LYS A 81 -10.57 -2.80 -7.56
C LYS A 81 -10.05 -3.78 -6.53
N VAL A 82 -10.85 -4.03 -5.51
CA VAL A 82 -10.48 -4.94 -4.42
C VAL A 82 -11.57 -5.99 -4.24
N TYR A 83 -11.16 -7.24 -4.28
CA TYR A 83 -11.99 -8.37 -3.88
C TYR A 83 -11.46 -8.91 -2.56
N VAL A 84 -12.28 -8.82 -1.51
CA VAL A 84 -11.92 -9.28 -0.17
C VAL A 84 -12.41 -10.71 0.00
N SER A 85 -11.49 -11.63 0.29
CA SER A 85 -11.79 -13.05 0.52
C SER A 85 -12.07 -13.33 2.00
N ASN A 86 -11.26 -12.76 2.89
CA ASN A 86 -11.36 -12.95 4.34
C ASN A 86 -11.13 -11.65 5.10
N VAL A 87 -11.87 -11.49 6.20
CA VAL A 87 -11.66 -10.45 7.20
C VAL A 87 -11.72 -11.09 8.58
N ASP A 88 -10.60 -11.08 9.28
CA ASP A 88 -10.50 -11.55 10.66
C ASP A 88 -10.19 -10.38 11.58
N SER A 89 -10.99 -10.23 12.65
CA SER A 89 -10.86 -9.12 13.58
C SER A 89 -10.79 -9.63 15.02
N GLN A 90 -9.80 -9.17 15.77
CA GLN A 90 -9.58 -9.58 17.15
C GLN A 90 -9.36 -8.35 18.03
N SER A 91 -9.94 -8.36 19.23
CA SER A 91 -9.62 -7.37 20.26
C SER A 91 -8.17 -7.52 20.71
N SER A 92 -7.50 -6.39 20.91
CA SER A 92 -6.11 -6.31 21.33
C SER A 92 -5.94 -5.42 22.55
N ALA A 93 -4.70 -5.21 22.97
CA ALA A 93 -4.37 -4.39 24.14
C ALA A 93 -4.91 -2.95 24.01
N ASP A 94 -5.15 -2.32 25.13
CA ASP A 94 -5.61 -0.94 25.28
C ASP A 94 -6.87 -0.60 24.45
N GLY A 95 -7.78 -1.58 24.31
CA GLY A 95 -8.99 -1.43 23.51
C GLY A 95 -8.75 -1.38 22.00
N GLY A 96 -7.55 -1.68 21.56
CA GLY A 96 -7.20 -1.77 20.15
C GLY A 96 -7.79 -2.99 19.46
N ILE A 97 -7.76 -3.00 18.14
CA ILE A 97 -8.28 -4.08 17.31
C ILE A 97 -7.25 -4.42 16.23
N VAL A 98 -6.89 -5.69 16.12
CA VAL A 98 -6.13 -6.23 14.98
C VAL A 98 -7.13 -6.70 13.95
N ILE A 99 -6.89 -6.33 12.69
CA ILE A 99 -7.68 -6.78 11.54
C ILE A 99 -6.72 -7.34 10.49
N GLN A 100 -6.97 -8.58 10.08
CA GLN A 100 -6.30 -9.23 8.96
C GLN A 100 -7.25 -9.30 7.78
N VAL A 101 -6.81 -8.83 6.63
CA VAL A 101 -7.55 -8.91 5.36
C VAL A 101 -6.75 -9.74 4.37
N LEU A 102 -7.41 -10.70 3.75
CA LEU A 102 -6.91 -11.43 2.59
C LEU A 102 -7.80 -11.13 1.39
N GLY A 103 -7.20 -10.97 0.23
CA GLY A 103 -7.95 -10.66 -0.97
C GLY A 103 -7.09 -10.54 -2.22
N GLU A 104 -7.71 -10.03 -3.25
CA GLU A 104 -7.06 -9.71 -4.52
C GLU A 104 -7.31 -8.24 -4.86
N MET A 105 -6.32 -7.61 -5.47
CA MET A 105 -6.38 -6.20 -5.86
C MET A 105 -5.86 -6.02 -7.27
N SER A 106 -6.55 -5.19 -8.04
CA SER A 106 -6.11 -4.64 -9.32
C SER A 106 -6.02 -3.12 -9.20
N ASN A 107 -4.93 -2.53 -9.65
CA ASN A 107 -4.73 -1.09 -9.69
C ASN A 107 -4.40 -0.67 -11.13
N LYS A 108 -4.92 0.47 -11.59
CA LYS A 108 -4.69 1.02 -12.94
C LYS A 108 -5.03 0.03 -14.07
N GLY A 109 -6.05 -0.81 -13.86
CA GLY A 109 -6.43 -1.83 -14.82
C GLY A 109 -5.42 -2.98 -15.00
N GLY A 110 -4.44 -3.10 -14.11
CA GLY A 110 -3.43 -4.15 -14.12
C GLY A 110 -3.97 -5.53 -13.74
N LYS A 111 -3.09 -6.54 -13.72
CA LYS A 111 -3.44 -7.90 -13.28
C LYS A 111 -3.97 -7.88 -11.84
N TRP A 112 -4.90 -8.76 -11.54
CA TRP A 112 -5.30 -9.07 -10.18
C TRP A 112 -4.14 -9.78 -9.47
N ARG A 113 -3.82 -9.29 -8.28
CA ARG A 113 -2.74 -9.84 -7.44
C ARG A 113 -3.29 -10.13 -6.06
N LYS A 114 -2.94 -11.28 -5.52
CA LYS A 114 -3.25 -11.64 -4.13
C LYS A 114 -2.53 -10.71 -3.18
N PHE A 115 -3.17 -10.37 -2.08
CA PHE A 115 -2.56 -9.57 -1.03
C PHE A 115 -2.98 -10.03 0.36
N ALA A 116 -2.14 -9.69 1.31
CA ALA A 116 -2.43 -9.72 2.74
C ALA A 116 -2.25 -8.30 3.30
N GLN A 117 -3.24 -7.82 4.05
CA GLN A 117 -3.14 -6.53 4.75
C GLN A 117 -3.53 -6.69 6.21
N THR A 118 -2.67 -6.18 7.10
CA THR A 118 -2.91 -6.20 8.54
C THR A 118 -3.02 -4.77 9.04
N PHE A 119 -4.12 -4.48 9.73
CA PHE A 119 -4.33 -3.22 10.42
C PHE A 119 -4.28 -3.42 11.94
N PHE A 120 -3.73 -2.44 12.64
CA PHE A 120 -4.00 -2.23 14.04
C PHE A 120 -4.75 -0.92 14.21
N LEU A 121 -5.98 -1.02 14.69
CA LEU A 121 -6.81 0.13 15.01
C LEU A 121 -6.64 0.48 16.49
N ALA A 122 -6.13 1.68 16.77
CA ALA A 122 -6.02 2.20 18.12
C ALA A 122 -7.25 3.03 18.48
N GLN A 123 -7.68 2.91 19.74
CA GLN A 123 -8.83 3.64 20.26
C GLN A 123 -8.52 5.12 20.41
N GLN A 124 -9.50 5.96 20.11
CA GLN A 124 -9.52 7.40 20.38
C GLN A 124 -10.90 7.81 20.92
N PRO A 125 -11.09 9.03 21.45
CA PRO A 125 -12.34 9.43 22.10
C PRO A 125 -13.60 9.21 21.27
N ASN A 126 -13.52 9.38 19.96
CA ASN A 126 -14.66 9.27 19.03
C ASN A 126 -14.50 8.11 18.04
N GLY A 127 -13.93 6.97 18.46
CA GLY A 127 -13.80 5.78 17.60
C GLY A 127 -12.36 5.25 17.51
N PHE A 128 -11.90 5.02 16.30
CA PHE A 128 -10.59 4.41 16.05
C PHE A 128 -9.82 5.16 14.97
N TYR A 129 -8.50 4.96 14.94
CA TYR A 129 -7.63 5.36 13.84
C TYR A 129 -6.66 4.22 13.53
N VAL A 130 -6.15 4.19 12.32
CA VAL A 130 -5.14 3.20 11.92
C VAL A 130 -3.80 3.58 12.53
N LEU A 131 -3.31 2.81 13.49
CA LEU A 131 -1.99 2.98 14.08
C LEU A 131 -0.93 2.28 13.24
N ASN A 132 -1.20 1.03 12.85
CA ASN A 132 -0.30 0.27 11.99
C ASN A 132 -1.07 -0.27 10.78
N ASP A 133 -0.40 -0.23 9.63
CA ASP A 133 -0.87 -0.77 8.36
C ASP A 133 0.29 -1.47 7.67
N ILE A 134 0.12 -2.77 7.40
CA ILE A 134 1.12 -3.59 6.71
C ILE A 134 0.43 -4.27 5.54
N PHE A 135 0.73 -3.81 4.33
CA PHE A 135 0.22 -4.38 3.09
C PHE A 135 1.34 -5.08 2.32
N ARG A 136 1.06 -6.29 1.86
CA ARG A 136 1.94 -7.05 0.97
C ARG A 136 1.16 -7.69 -0.17
N TYR A 137 1.57 -7.40 -1.41
CA TYR A 137 1.23 -8.29 -2.52
C TYR A 137 1.98 -9.60 -2.34
N LEU A 138 1.27 -10.69 -2.51
CA LEU A 138 1.85 -12.04 -2.47
C LEU A 138 2.31 -12.40 -3.88
N LYS A 139 3.43 -13.13 -3.99
CA LYS A 139 3.87 -13.71 -5.26
C LYS A 139 3.01 -14.93 -5.56
N ASP A 140 2.63 -15.09 -6.81
CA ASP A 140 2.02 -16.32 -7.29
C ASP A 140 3.14 -17.27 -7.76
N ASP A 141 2.93 -18.59 -7.63
CA ASP A 141 3.89 -19.62 -8.06
C ASP A 141 4.25 -19.54 -9.56
N ASP A 142 3.44 -18.83 -10.35
CA ASP A 142 3.68 -18.60 -11.78
C ASP A 142 4.67 -17.44 -12.03
N ASP A 143 4.76 -16.48 -11.13
CA ASP A 143 5.71 -15.35 -11.25
C ASP A 143 7.17 -15.83 -11.07
N GLU A 144 7.42 -16.93 -10.32
CA GLU A 144 8.77 -17.53 -10.17
C GLU A 144 9.27 -18.21 -11.46
N LYS A 145 8.37 -18.59 -12.37
CA LYS A 145 8.76 -19.25 -13.64
C LYS A 145 9.17 -18.24 -14.70
N ASP A 146 8.61 -17.05 -14.68
CA ASP A 146 8.98 -15.99 -15.63
C ASP A 146 10.33 -15.37 -15.27
N GLU A 147 10.69 -15.23 -13.98
CA GLU A 147 12.00 -14.74 -13.56
C GLU A 147 13.13 -15.76 -13.84
N ALA A 148 12.83 -17.06 -13.92
CA ALA A 148 13.82 -18.11 -14.20
C ALA A 148 14.15 -18.26 -15.70
N HIS A 149 13.39 -17.62 -16.59
CA HIS A 149 13.61 -17.70 -18.06
C HIS A 149 14.40 -16.51 -18.64
N GLU A 150 14.63 -15.44 -17.86
CA GLU A 150 15.42 -14.29 -18.35
C GLU A 150 16.93 -14.41 -18.13
N ASP A 151 17.42 -15.46 -17.46
CA ASP A 151 18.85 -15.62 -17.10
C ASP A 151 19.56 -16.79 -17.84
N GLU A 152 19.04 -17.25 -19.00
CA GLU A 152 19.84 -18.12 -19.86
C GLU A 152 20.61 -17.26 -20.89
N PRO A 153 21.97 -17.25 -20.85
CA PRO A 153 22.77 -16.61 -21.86
C PRO A 153 22.65 -17.38 -23.17
N GLN A 154 22.09 -16.74 -24.20
CA GLN A 154 22.16 -17.27 -25.57
C GLN A 154 23.60 -17.45 -25.96
N ALA A 155 24.02 -18.70 -26.07
CA ALA A 155 25.31 -19.10 -26.60
C ALA A 155 25.38 -18.78 -28.10
N ASP A 156 26.39 -18.04 -28.41
CA ASP A 156 27.07 -17.74 -29.63
C ASP A 156 27.01 -18.87 -30.68
N GLU A 157 26.52 -18.57 -31.88
CA GLU A 157 26.84 -19.35 -33.07
C GLU A 157 27.55 -18.45 -34.10
N ALA A 158 28.79 -18.82 -34.38
CA ALA A 158 29.84 -18.12 -35.05
C ALA A 158 29.64 -17.91 -36.54
N ALA A 159 29.97 -16.72 -37.00
CA ALA A 159 30.75 -16.26 -38.17
C ALA A 159 30.49 -16.79 -39.60
N PRO A 160 30.83 -16.07 -40.71
CA PRO A 160 32.18 -15.62 -40.93
C PRO A 160 32.37 -14.23 -41.57
N VAL A 161 33.57 -13.79 -41.39
CA VAL A 161 34.27 -12.61 -41.86
C VAL A 161 34.15 -12.21 -43.33
N SER A 162 34.08 -10.90 -43.61
CA SER A 162 34.70 -10.35 -44.83
C SER A 162 35.22 -8.94 -44.56
N VAL A 163 36.45 -8.76 -44.95
CA VAL A 163 37.37 -7.65 -44.70
C VAL A 163 37.21 -6.47 -45.71
N ALA A 164 37.82 -5.36 -45.33
CA ALA A 164 38.22 -4.18 -46.08
C ALA A 164 37.26 -2.98 -45.95
N ASP A 165 37.66 -1.76 -45.72
CA ASP A 165 38.89 -0.99 -45.78
C ASP A 165 38.68 0.36 -45.10
N THR A 166 39.69 0.88 -44.42
CA THR A 166 39.82 2.25 -43.91
C THR A 166 40.34 3.15 -45.05
N PRO A 167 40.39 4.51 -45.04
CA PRO A 167 40.61 5.40 -43.90
C PRO A 167 40.08 6.85 -43.97
N ALA A 168 40.32 7.54 -42.83
CA ALA A 168 40.76 8.96 -42.72
C ALA A 168 39.71 10.08 -42.82
N ALA A 169 39.59 10.89 -41.87
CA ALA A 169 40.36 11.90 -41.21
C ALA A 169 39.67 13.28 -41.15
N ARG A 170 39.86 13.93 -40.02
CA ARG A 170 39.99 15.40 -39.79
C ARG A 170 38.68 16.19 -39.69
N GLU A 171 38.55 17.06 -38.81
CA GLU A 171 39.14 17.99 -37.84
C GLU A 171 38.05 18.96 -37.45
N ALA A 172 37.87 19.13 -36.16
CA ALA A 172 38.16 20.32 -35.32
C ALA A 172 37.36 21.60 -35.66
N THR A 173 36.80 22.19 -34.70
CA THR A 173 37.01 23.48 -34.07
C THR A 173 35.72 24.02 -33.45
N GLU A 174 35.84 24.27 -32.18
CA GLU A 174 35.82 25.52 -31.39
C GLU A 174 34.45 26.19 -31.14
N ALA A 175 34.13 26.15 -29.88
CA ALA A 175 33.96 27.25 -28.94
C ALA A 175 33.04 28.43 -29.28
N SER A 176 32.05 28.67 -28.48
CA SER A 176 31.95 30.01 -27.85
C SER A 176 30.89 30.02 -26.73
N GLN A 177 31.35 30.46 -25.62
CA GLN A 177 30.73 31.01 -24.44
C GLN A 177 29.58 31.99 -24.71
N HIS A 178 28.52 32.02 -23.93
CA HIS A 178 28.18 33.21 -23.17
C HIS A 178 26.97 33.01 -22.21
N ALA A 179 27.26 33.29 -20.93
CA ALA A 179 26.49 34.04 -19.97
C ALA A 179 25.07 33.54 -19.52
N ALA A 180 25.00 33.16 -18.29
CA ALA A 180 23.83 33.41 -17.43
C ALA A 180 23.66 34.95 -17.22
N PRO A 181 22.45 35.44 -16.81
CA PRO A 181 22.10 35.38 -15.42
C PRO A 181 20.58 35.37 -15.07
N ALA A 182 20.37 35.24 -13.74
CA ALA A 182 19.30 35.76 -12.92
C ALA A 182 18.12 34.81 -12.65
N LYS A 183 18.17 34.23 -11.48
CA LYS A 183 17.29 34.36 -10.31
C LYS A 183 15.85 34.79 -10.60
N ASP A 184 14.94 33.87 -10.34
CA ASP A 184 13.68 34.21 -9.67
C ASP A 184 13.38 33.14 -8.64
N GLU A 185 13.48 33.52 -7.36
CA GLU A 185 13.08 32.75 -6.20
C GLU A 185 11.56 32.71 -6.14
N ALA A 186 10.95 31.64 -6.63
CA ALA A 186 9.58 31.33 -6.29
C ALA A 186 9.58 30.62 -4.93
N LYS A 187 9.29 31.40 -3.89
CA LYS A 187 8.94 30.99 -2.54
C LYS A 187 7.94 29.83 -2.60
N PRO A 188 8.16 28.68 -1.95
CA PRO A 188 7.17 27.62 -1.89
C PRO A 188 5.93 28.16 -1.15
N ALA A 189 4.78 28.08 -1.82
CA ALA A 189 3.50 28.39 -1.22
C ALA A 189 3.28 27.46 -0.02
N ALA A 190 2.91 28.07 1.11
CA ALA A 190 2.52 27.34 2.30
C ALA A 190 1.38 26.37 1.96
N PRO A 191 1.40 25.12 2.48
CA PRO A 191 0.30 24.20 2.26
C PRO A 191 -0.98 24.80 2.85
N ALA A 192 -2.06 24.72 2.07
CA ALA A 192 -3.39 25.10 2.50
C ALA A 192 -3.75 24.36 3.80
N PRO A 193 -4.51 24.98 4.72
CA PRO A 193 -4.91 24.35 5.95
C PRO A 193 -5.68 23.07 5.62
N ALA A 194 -5.20 21.94 6.13
CA ALA A 194 -5.82 20.64 5.99
C ALA A 194 -7.23 20.69 6.58
N GLU A 195 -8.22 20.38 5.76
CA GLU A 195 -9.59 20.20 6.25
C GLU A 195 -9.61 19.11 7.33
N PRO A 196 -10.43 19.28 8.41
CA PRO A 196 -10.45 18.31 9.49
C PRO A 196 -10.92 16.95 8.99
N CYS A 197 -10.07 15.94 9.15
CA CYS A 197 -10.37 14.55 8.82
C CYS A 197 -11.35 13.96 9.85
N LEU A 198 -12.66 14.16 9.63
CA LEU A 198 -13.72 13.57 10.45
C LEU A 198 -14.29 12.32 9.76
N LEU A 199 -13.48 11.27 9.61
CA LEU A 199 -13.90 10.09 8.84
C LEU A 199 -14.50 8.95 9.65
N TYR A 200 -14.31 8.91 10.96
CA TYR A 200 -14.87 7.85 11.77
C TYR A 200 -15.44 8.37 13.09
N THR A 201 -16.71 8.77 13.05
CA THR A 201 -17.50 8.91 14.27
C THR A 201 -18.32 7.63 14.46
N SER A 202 -18.09 6.94 15.57
CA SER A 202 -18.96 5.84 15.98
C SER A 202 -20.40 6.34 16.05
N PRO A 203 -21.41 5.64 15.50
CA PRO A 203 -22.79 6.02 15.76
C PRO A 203 -23.01 5.97 17.27
N SER A 204 -23.46 7.09 17.82
CA SER A 204 -23.87 7.18 19.23
C SER A 204 -25.10 6.30 19.44
N PRO A 205 -25.23 5.60 20.57
CA PRO A 205 -26.37 4.76 20.89
C PRO A 205 -27.68 5.57 21.00
#